data_d60a64cead75c29ed378497f830c0896
#
_entry.id   d60a64cead75c29ed378497f830c0896
#
_cell.length_a   1.000
_cell.length_b   1.000
_cell.length_c   1.000
_cell.angle_alpha   90.00
_cell.angle_beta   90.00
_cell.angle_gamma   90.00
#
_symmetry.space_group_name_H-M   'P 1'
#
loop_
_entity.id
_entity.type
_entity.pdbx_description
1 polymer ?
#
loop_
_entity_poly.entity_id
_entity_poly.type
_entity_poly.pdbx_seq_one_letter_code
_entity_poly.pdbx_strand_id
1 'polypeptide(L)'
;EKNPNIKIVAVEPDSSPLLSKGIASSHKIQGIGANFVPKILNTNIYDEIITVKNEDAFNCGRIVGNTEGFLVGISSGAVLQAGIELANREENKDKNIVLFFVDTGERYLTTQMFSEE
;
A
#
# COMPACT_ATOMS: atom_id res chain seq x y z
N GLU A 1 -1.30 12.44 -18.14
CA GLU A 1 -1.55 13.41 -19.22
C GLU A 1 -0.48 14.50 -19.28
N LYS A 2 -0.08 15.06 -18.10
CA LYS A 2 0.95 16.12 -18.07
C LYS A 2 2.38 15.60 -18.17
N ASN A 3 2.65 14.41 -17.63
CA ASN A 3 3.93 13.74 -17.73
C ASN A 3 3.75 12.23 -17.94
N PRO A 4 3.83 11.75 -19.19
CA PRO A 4 3.63 10.33 -19.51
C PRO A 4 4.76 9.43 -19.01
N ASN A 5 5.88 9.98 -18.54
CA ASN A 5 7.02 9.22 -18.04
C ASN A 5 6.91 8.86 -16.55
N ILE A 6 5.89 9.35 -15.86
CA ILE A 6 5.64 8.95 -14.48
C ILE A 6 5.18 7.50 -14.46
N LYS A 7 5.91 6.66 -13.74
CA LYS A 7 5.51 5.28 -13.46
C LYS A 7 4.47 5.26 -12.35
N ILE A 8 3.35 4.62 -12.61
CA ILE A 8 2.25 4.45 -11.66
C ILE A 8 2.25 3.01 -11.15
N VAL A 9 2.30 2.84 -9.85
CA VAL A 9 2.30 1.54 -9.20
C VAL A 9 1.04 1.40 -8.36
N ALA A 10 0.26 0.35 -8.62
CA ALA A 10 -0.87 -0.04 -7.80
C ALA A 10 -0.42 -0.97 -6.67
N VAL A 11 -1.06 -0.84 -5.52
CA VAL A 11 -0.79 -1.69 -4.35
C VAL A 11 -2.05 -2.47 -4.00
N GLU A 12 -1.92 -3.78 -3.83
CA GLU A 12 -3.01 -4.66 -3.41
C GLU A 12 -2.57 -5.68 -2.36
N PRO A 13 -3.50 -6.27 -1.58
CA PRO A 13 -3.14 -7.31 -0.62
C PRO A 13 -2.62 -8.58 -1.30
N ASP A 14 -1.54 -9.16 -0.77
CA ASP A 14 -0.99 -10.42 -1.28
C ASP A 14 -1.97 -11.59 -1.17
N SER A 15 -2.78 -11.62 -0.12
CA SER A 15 -3.83 -12.63 0.06
C SER A 15 -5.08 -12.42 -0.80
N SER A 16 -5.23 -11.25 -1.44
CA SER A 16 -6.35 -10.93 -2.34
C SER A 16 -5.86 -10.19 -3.59
N PRO A 17 -5.04 -10.86 -4.43
CA PRO A 17 -4.39 -10.23 -5.59
C PRO A 17 -5.33 -10.17 -6.79
N LEU A 18 -6.42 -9.41 -6.67
CA LEU A 18 -7.48 -9.35 -7.69
C LEU A 18 -6.98 -8.71 -8.99
N LEU A 19 -6.25 -7.60 -8.89
CA LEU A 19 -5.78 -6.87 -10.08
C LEU A 19 -4.67 -7.62 -10.81
N SER A 20 -3.79 -8.30 -10.08
CA SER A 20 -2.64 -9.01 -10.67
C SER A 20 -2.94 -10.45 -11.07
N LYS A 21 -3.80 -11.16 -10.31
CA LYS A 21 -4.04 -12.59 -10.48
C LYS A 21 -5.51 -12.98 -10.65
N GLY A 22 -6.44 -12.02 -10.57
CA GLY A 22 -7.88 -12.30 -10.66
C GLY A 22 -8.47 -13.03 -9.46
N ILE A 23 -7.77 -13.06 -8.32
CA ILE A 23 -8.18 -13.80 -7.12
C ILE A 23 -8.64 -12.80 -6.06
N ALA A 24 -9.92 -12.90 -5.66
CA ALA A 24 -10.49 -12.15 -4.55
C ALA A 24 -10.61 -13.04 -3.31
N SER A 25 -10.07 -12.59 -2.19
CA SER A 25 -10.07 -13.32 -0.93
C SER A 25 -10.06 -12.39 0.27
N SER A 26 -10.20 -12.95 1.46
CA SER A 26 -10.12 -12.19 2.71
C SER A 26 -8.71 -11.69 2.98
N HIS A 27 -8.61 -10.45 3.48
CA HIS A 27 -7.36 -9.84 3.93
C HIS A 27 -7.64 -8.86 5.08
N LYS A 28 -6.55 -8.35 5.70
CA LYS A 28 -6.62 -7.46 6.86
C LYS A 28 -6.18 -6.03 6.59
N ILE A 29 -5.91 -5.66 5.34
CA ILE A 29 -5.50 -4.30 4.96
C ILE A 29 -6.74 -3.49 4.63
N GLN A 30 -7.37 -2.91 5.64
CA GLN A 30 -8.55 -2.06 5.47
C GLN A 30 -8.23 -0.85 4.58
N GLY A 31 -9.15 -0.53 3.67
CA GLY A 31 -9.06 0.61 2.77
C GLY A 31 -8.62 0.28 1.34
N ILE A 32 -8.03 -0.90 1.13
CA ILE A 32 -7.69 -1.42 -0.21
C ILE A 32 -8.24 -2.83 -0.39
N GLY A 33 -8.09 -3.41 -1.58
CA GLY A 33 -8.51 -4.79 -1.84
C GLY A 33 -10.01 -5.01 -1.64
N ALA A 34 -10.85 -4.25 -2.33
CA ALA A 34 -12.31 -4.29 -2.19
C ALA A 34 -12.97 -5.59 -2.67
N ASN A 35 -12.18 -6.54 -3.18
CA ASN A 35 -12.63 -7.81 -3.76
C ASN A 35 -13.52 -7.67 -5.02
N PHE A 36 -13.54 -6.49 -5.60
CA PHE A 36 -14.09 -6.21 -6.92
C PHE A 36 -13.28 -5.08 -7.56
N VAL A 37 -13.34 -4.98 -8.87
CA VAL A 37 -12.73 -3.86 -9.60
C VAL A 37 -13.74 -2.70 -9.63
N PRO A 38 -13.47 -1.57 -8.93
CA PRO A 38 -14.36 -0.42 -8.96
C PRO A 38 -14.55 0.10 -10.39
N LYS A 39 -15.77 0.49 -10.74
CA LYS A 39 -16.08 1.03 -12.07
C LYS A 39 -15.29 2.28 -12.44
N ILE A 40 -14.87 3.04 -11.42
CA ILE A 40 -14.08 4.26 -11.60
C ILE A 40 -12.58 3.98 -11.77
N LEU A 41 -12.11 2.75 -11.50
CA LEU A 41 -10.71 2.40 -11.66
C LEU A 41 -10.37 2.25 -13.13
N ASN A 42 -9.46 3.10 -13.60
CA ASN A 42 -8.84 2.92 -14.91
C ASN A 42 -7.76 1.84 -14.82
N THR A 43 -8.08 0.62 -15.22
CA THR A 43 -7.15 -0.51 -15.16
C THR A 43 -5.98 -0.43 -16.14
N ASN A 44 -5.96 0.58 -17.00
CA ASN A 44 -4.87 0.83 -17.95
C ASN A 44 -3.88 1.90 -17.48
N ILE A 45 -4.10 2.50 -16.28
CA ILE A 45 -3.29 3.64 -15.84
C ILE A 45 -2.03 3.21 -15.10
N TYR A 46 -2.03 2.08 -14.42
CA TYR A 46 -0.87 1.61 -13.66
C TYR A 46 0.05 0.75 -14.53
N ASP A 47 1.35 0.92 -14.33
CA ASP A 47 2.41 0.21 -15.05
C ASP A 47 2.83 -1.08 -14.32
N GLU A 48 2.62 -1.13 -13.02
CA GLU A 48 3.02 -2.25 -12.16
C GLU A 48 2.03 -2.41 -11.01
N ILE A 49 1.90 -3.63 -10.50
CA ILE A 49 1.15 -3.95 -9.29
C ILE A 49 2.12 -4.59 -8.29
N ILE A 50 2.15 -4.06 -7.06
CA ILE A 50 2.88 -4.67 -5.94
C ILE A 50 1.88 -5.23 -4.95
N THR A 51 2.05 -6.49 -4.59
CA THR A 51 1.28 -7.13 -3.52
C THR A 51 1.98 -6.97 -2.18
N VAL A 52 1.22 -6.73 -1.11
CA VAL A 52 1.73 -6.53 0.24
C VAL A 52 1.04 -7.47 1.22
N LYS A 53 1.82 -8.11 2.09
CA LYS A 53 1.29 -8.95 3.15
C LYS A 53 0.68 -8.10 4.27
N ASN A 54 -0.32 -8.66 4.97
CA ASN A 54 -0.96 -7.98 6.10
C ASN A 54 0.06 -7.53 7.16
N GLU A 55 0.98 -8.43 7.52
CA GLU A 55 1.99 -8.19 8.55
C GLU A 55 2.97 -7.08 8.15
N ASP A 56 3.38 -7.03 6.89
CA ASP A 56 4.28 -6.00 6.39
C ASP A 56 3.60 -4.61 6.41
N ALA A 57 2.31 -4.55 6.07
CA ALA A 57 1.53 -3.32 6.18
C ALA A 57 1.44 -2.84 7.63
N PHE A 58 1.18 -3.73 8.59
CA PHE A 58 1.13 -3.40 10.01
C PHE A 58 2.49 -2.92 10.53
N ASN A 59 3.56 -3.63 10.20
CA ASN A 59 4.91 -3.27 10.61
C ASN A 59 5.33 -1.90 10.08
N CYS A 60 5.11 -1.63 8.80
CA CYS A 60 5.43 -0.34 8.20
C CYS A 60 4.65 0.81 8.83
N GLY A 61 3.36 0.61 9.13
CA GLY A 61 2.57 1.62 9.83
C GLY A 61 3.10 1.92 11.23
N ARG A 62 3.50 0.88 11.98
CA ARG A 62 4.13 1.06 13.31
C ARG A 62 5.48 1.76 13.22
N ILE A 63 6.31 1.37 12.26
CA ILE A 63 7.64 1.99 12.08
C ILE A 63 7.49 3.47 11.81
N VAL A 64 6.63 3.89 10.90
CA VAL A 64 6.41 5.32 10.62
C VAL A 64 5.92 6.07 11.84
N GLY A 65 5.04 5.49 12.64
CA GLY A 65 4.59 6.08 13.90
C GLY A 65 5.74 6.29 14.89
N ASN A 66 6.58 5.29 15.04
CA ASN A 66 7.67 5.30 16.01
C ASN A 66 8.89 6.13 15.58
N THR A 67 9.20 6.18 14.28
CA THR A 67 10.40 6.84 13.78
C THR A 67 10.15 8.27 13.31
N GLU A 68 9.01 8.51 12.66
CA GLU A 68 8.67 9.79 12.05
C GLU A 68 7.57 10.56 12.80
N GLY A 69 6.91 9.92 13.77
CA GLY A 69 5.85 10.53 14.55
C GLY A 69 4.51 10.68 13.81
N PHE A 70 4.31 9.98 12.70
CA PHE A 70 3.05 10.01 11.95
C PHE A 70 2.20 8.78 12.26
N LEU A 71 1.04 8.99 12.86
CA LEU A 71 0.06 7.94 13.07
C LEU A 71 -0.76 7.75 11.78
N VAL A 72 -0.46 6.68 11.04
CA VAL A 72 -1.07 6.40 9.73
C VAL A 72 -1.98 5.17 9.78
N GLY A 73 -2.89 5.04 8.81
CA GLY A 73 -3.75 3.87 8.68
C GLY A 73 -3.04 2.65 8.10
N ILE A 74 -3.72 1.50 8.12
CA ILE A 74 -3.16 0.22 7.66
C ILE A 74 -2.79 0.25 6.17
N SER A 75 -3.65 0.82 5.33
CA SER A 75 -3.37 0.95 3.90
C SER A 75 -2.19 1.87 3.61
N SER A 76 -1.96 2.89 4.44
CA SER A 76 -0.77 3.74 4.35
C SER A 76 0.50 2.95 4.67
N GLY A 77 0.44 2.04 5.63
CA GLY A 77 1.53 1.09 5.90
C GLY A 77 1.81 0.17 4.70
N ALA A 78 0.78 -0.31 4.02
CA ALA A 78 0.93 -1.10 2.79
C ALA A 78 1.61 -0.30 1.66
N VAL A 79 1.21 0.96 1.48
CA VAL A 79 1.82 1.85 0.48
C VAL A 79 3.28 2.13 0.82
N LEU A 80 3.60 2.32 2.11
CA LEU A 80 4.99 2.50 2.55
C LEU A 80 5.83 1.26 2.26
N GLN A 81 5.33 0.05 2.52
CA GLN A 81 6.04 -1.19 2.20
C GLN A 81 6.36 -1.29 0.70
N ALA A 82 5.39 -0.99 -0.16
CA ALA A 82 5.61 -0.96 -1.61
C ALA A 82 6.66 0.11 -2.00
N GLY A 83 6.61 1.28 -1.36
CA GLY A 83 7.59 2.35 -1.57
C GLY A 83 9.00 1.95 -1.18
N ILE A 84 9.18 1.23 -0.07
CA ILE A 84 10.47 0.70 0.37
C ILE A 84 11.00 -0.31 -0.65
N GLU A 85 10.15 -1.22 -1.13
CA GLU A 85 10.53 -2.17 -2.18
C GLU A 85 11.00 -1.46 -3.45
N LEU A 86 10.27 -0.45 -3.90
CA LEU A 86 10.64 0.36 -5.07
C LEU A 86 11.95 1.14 -4.85
N ALA A 87 12.16 1.70 -3.66
CA ALA A 87 13.36 2.47 -3.33
C ALA A 87 14.63 1.60 -3.32
N ASN A 88 14.49 0.33 -2.99
CA ASN A 88 15.61 -0.63 -2.96
C ASN A 88 16.01 -1.16 -4.34
N ARG A 89 15.27 -0.82 -5.39
CA ARG A 89 15.61 -1.23 -6.76
C ARG A 89 16.66 -0.28 -7.35
N GLU A 90 17.71 -0.84 -7.94
CA GLU A 90 18.81 -0.04 -8.53
C GLU A 90 18.32 0.93 -9.62
N GLU A 91 17.33 0.53 -10.42
CA GLU A 91 16.75 1.38 -11.46
C GLU A 91 16.04 2.63 -10.92
N ASN A 92 15.71 2.65 -9.62
CA ASN A 92 15.04 3.77 -8.96
C ASN A 92 15.99 4.66 -8.15
N LYS A 93 17.28 4.38 -8.20
CA LYS A 93 18.29 5.22 -7.55
C LYS A 93 18.19 6.66 -8.06
N ASP A 94 18.26 7.60 -7.12
CA ASP A 94 18.16 9.05 -7.36
C ASP A 94 16.82 9.51 -7.96
N LYS A 95 15.77 8.67 -7.93
CA LYS A 95 14.42 9.03 -8.34
C LYS A 95 13.54 9.41 -7.16
N ASN A 96 12.56 10.26 -7.43
CA ASN A 96 11.54 10.61 -6.46
C ASN A 96 10.43 9.55 -6.47
N ILE A 97 10.05 9.07 -5.28
CA ILE A 97 8.93 8.16 -5.08
C ILE A 97 7.90 8.88 -4.23
N VAL A 98 6.69 9.05 -4.77
CA VAL A 98 5.58 9.70 -4.08
C VAL A 98 4.64 8.64 -3.54
N LEU A 99 4.36 8.69 -2.24
CA LEU A 99 3.45 7.80 -1.53
C LEU A 99 2.29 8.62 -0.95
N PHE A 100 1.06 8.10 -1.08
CA PHE A 100 -0.11 8.72 -0.47
C PHE A 100 -0.46 8.02 0.84
N PHE A 101 -0.35 8.71 1.95
CA PHE A 101 -0.92 8.31 3.23
C PHE A 101 -2.32 8.90 3.32
N VAL A 102 -3.32 8.07 3.05
CA VAL A 102 -4.68 8.52 2.77
C VAL A 102 -5.54 8.73 4.01
N ASP A 103 -5.13 8.18 5.15
CA ASP A 103 -5.84 8.31 6.42
C ASP A 103 -4.89 8.24 7.63
N THR A 104 -5.44 8.60 8.79
CA THR A 104 -4.74 8.51 10.08
C THR A 104 -4.97 7.17 10.75
N GLY A 105 -4.09 6.81 11.72
CA GLY A 105 -4.16 5.55 12.44
C GLY A 105 -5.20 5.49 13.57
N GLU A 106 -5.89 6.57 13.88
CA GLU A 106 -6.80 6.66 15.04
C GLU A 106 -7.90 5.61 15.01
N ARG A 107 -8.45 5.28 13.84
CA ARG A 107 -9.48 4.24 13.68
C ARG A 107 -8.98 2.82 13.88
N TYR A 108 -7.67 2.62 13.91
CA TYR A 108 -7.03 1.31 13.90
C TYR A 108 -6.33 0.96 15.22
N LEU A 109 -6.47 1.80 16.25
CA LEU A 109 -5.80 1.63 17.55
C LEU A 109 -6.17 0.32 18.24
N THR A 110 -7.36 -0.23 17.99
CA THR A 110 -7.83 -1.51 18.52
C THR A 110 -7.60 -2.70 17.58
N THR A 111 -6.92 -2.48 16.46
CA THR A 111 -6.59 -3.53 15.50
C THR A 111 -5.23 -4.16 15.79
N GLN A 112 -4.93 -5.28 15.13
CA GLN A 112 -3.64 -5.95 15.22
C GLN A 112 -2.43 -5.06 14.90
N MET A 113 -2.64 -3.98 14.14
CA MET A 113 -1.56 -3.04 13.82
C MET A 113 -0.98 -2.39 15.07
N PHE A 114 -1.81 -2.10 16.08
CA PHE A 114 -1.40 -1.40 17.31
C PHE A 114 -1.60 -2.23 18.59
N SER A 115 -2.16 -3.45 18.50
CA SER A 115 -2.23 -4.33 19.64
C SER A 115 -0.82 -4.82 20.01
N GLU A 116 -0.44 -4.65 21.26
CA GLU A 116 0.70 -5.36 21.83
C GLU A 116 0.35 -6.86 21.90
N GLU A 117 1.18 -7.70 21.37
CA GLU A 117 1.11 -9.14 21.61
C GLU A 117 1.57 -9.46 23.04
#